data_62a08f7d5ec764ca5c0387c3ef6dcca1
#
_entry.id   62a08f7d5ec764ca5c0387c3ef6dcca1
#
_cell.length_a   1.000
_cell.length_b   1.000
_cell.length_c   1.000
_cell.angle_alpha   90.00
_cell.angle_beta   90.00
_cell.angle_gamma   90.00
#
_symmetry.space_group_name_H-M   'P 1'
#
loop_
_entity.id
_entity.type
_entity.pdbx_description
1 polymer ?
#
loop_
_entity_poly.entity_id
_entity_poly.type
_entity_poly.pdbx_seq_one_letter_code
_entity_poly.pdbx_strand_id
1 'polypeptide(L)'
;DMKDLERCLQEAQAQRFRIVVTDGVFSMDGNVAPMDRICDLAEKYDALVMVDESHSAGVVGATGHGVSELYKTHGRVDIYTGTLGKAFGGALGGFTTGRKEIIDLLRQRSRPYLFSNSLAPGIIGASLEVFKMLKESNALHDKLVENVNYFRDKMTAAGFDIKPTQSAICAVMLYDAKLSQIYAARMQEEGIYVTGFYYPVVPKDQARIR
;
A
#
# COMPACT_ATOMS: atom_id res chain seq x y z
N ASP A 1 11.81 -7.31 8.17
CA ASP A 1 12.88 -8.30 8.17
C ASP A 1 12.30 -9.70 8.33
N MET A 2 12.52 -10.59 7.34
CA MET A 2 11.94 -11.94 7.32
C MET A 2 12.52 -12.86 8.40
N LYS A 3 13.77 -12.66 8.79
CA LYS A 3 14.39 -13.45 9.89
C LYS A 3 13.77 -13.07 11.24
N ASP A 4 13.51 -11.78 11.42
CA ASP A 4 12.86 -11.31 12.65
C ASP A 4 11.39 -11.73 12.71
N LEU A 5 10.67 -11.72 11.57
CA LEU A 5 9.31 -12.26 11.50
C LEU A 5 9.29 -13.74 11.91
N GLU A 6 10.19 -14.56 11.40
CA GLU A 6 10.27 -15.96 11.77
C GLU A 6 10.57 -16.14 13.25
N ARG A 7 11.51 -15.38 13.82
CA ARG A 7 11.80 -15.39 15.27
C ARG A 7 10.56 -15.06 16.09
N CYS A 8 9.84 -13.98 15.73
CA CYS A 8 8.61 -13.58 16.43
C CYS A 8 7.53 -14.67 16.37
N LEU A 9 7.37 -15.33 15.22
CA LEU A 9 6.41 -16.42 15.06
C LEU A 9 6.80 -17.66 15.90
N GLN A 10 8.11 -17.96 16.02
CA GLN A 10 8.60 -19.01 16.90
C GLN A 10 8.31 -18.72 18.37
N GLU A 11 8.55 -17.49 18.81
CA GLU A 11 8.28 -17.07 20.19
C GLU A 11 6.78 -17.02 20.51
N ALA A 12 5.92 -16.81 19.51
CA ALA A 12 4.47 -16.69 19.68
C ALA A 12 3.73 -18.05 19.70
N GLN A 13 4.42 -19.20 19.70
CA GLN A 13 3.74 -20.51 19.57
C GLN A 13 2.83 -20.84 20.76
N ALA A 14 3.07 -20.29 21.93
CA ALA A 14 2.19 -20.45 23.09
C ALA A 14 0.90 -19.61 23.01
N GLN A 15 0.79 -18.69 22.03
CA GLN A 15 -0.39 -17.86 21.88
C GLN A 15 -1.53 -18.62 21.22
N ARG A 16 -2.78 -18.35 21.65
CA ARG A 16 -3.96 -18.99 21.09
C ARG A 16 -4.15 -18.69 19.60
N PHE A 17 -3.90 -17.44 19.21
CA PHE A 17 -4.00 -16.99 17.83
C PHE A 17 -2.77 -16.15 17.46
N ARG A 18 -2.34 -16.29 16.24
CA ARG A 18 -1.25 -15.51 15.64
C ARG A 18 -1.76 -14.86 14.37
N ILE A 19 -1.38 -13.62 14.15
CA ILE A 19 -1.69 -12.90 12.92
C ILE A 19 -0.48 -12.07 12.49
N VAL A 20 -0.08 -12.21 11.24
CA VAL A 20 0.92 -11.35 10.60
C VAL A 20 0.18 -10.21 9.90
N VAL A 21 0.50 -8.97 10.25
CA VAL A 21 -0.09 -7.77 9.67
C VAL A 21 0.99 -6.96 8.98
N THR A 22 0.77 -6.57 7.72
CA THR A 22 1.71 -5.77 6.94
C THR A 22 0.98 -4.87 5.94
N ASP A 23 1.63 -3.76 5.54
CA ASP A 23 1.27 -3.09 4.30
C ASP A 23 1.75 -3.93 3.11
N GLY A 24 1.00 -3.92 2.03
CA GLY A 24 1.45 -4.48 0.75
C GLY A 24 2.53 -3.60 0.11
N VAL A 25 2.32 -2.28 0.15
CA VAL A 25 3.29 -1.26 -0.25
C VAL A 25 3.43 -0.22 0.86
N PHE A 26 4.65 -0.03 1.35
CA PHE A 26 4.97 0.96 2.37
C PHE A 26 5.08 2.36 1.76
N SER A 27 4.23 3.27 2.19
CA SER A 27 3.99 4.57 1.55
C SER A 27 5.20 5.49 1.46
N MET A 28 6.13 5.44 2.43
CA MET A 28 7.23 6.41 2.52
C MET A 28 8.42 6.08 1.60
N ASP A 29 8.62 4.81 1.31
CA ASP A 29 9.72 4.32 0.48
C ASP A 29 9.25 3.64 -0.82
N GLY A 30 8.00 3.20 -0.86
CA GLY A 30 7.47 2.39 -1.95
C GLY A 30 7.87 0.92 -1.88
N ASN A 31 8.54 0.48 -0.81
CA ASN A 31 8.91 -0.92 -0.63
C ASN A 31 7.68 -1.82 -0.69
N VAL A 32 7.84 -2.96 -1.33
CA VAL A 32 6.79 -3.98 -1.47
C VAL A 32 7.06 -5.13 -0.49
N ALA A 33 6.04 -5.54 0.25
CA ALA A 33 6.14 -6.68 1.16
C ALA A 33 6.35 -7.97 0.38
N PRO A 34 7.30 -8.84 0.75
CA PRO A 34 7.54 -10.13 0.09
C PRO A 34 6.46 -11.15 0.51
N MET A 35 5.27 -11.02 -0.10
CA MET A 35 4.07 -11.73 0.33
C MET A 35 4.17 -13.25 0.20
N ASP A 36 4.89 -13.76 -0.79
CA ASP A 36 5.18 -15.18 -0.93
C ASP A 36 5.86 -15.75 0.32
N ARG A 37 6.95 -15.10 0.77
CA ARG A 37 7.71 -15.50 1.94
C ARG A 37 6.95 -15.28 3.25
N ILE A 38 6.14 -14.22 3.33
CA ILE A 38 5.27 -13.96 4.48
C ILE A 38 4.23 -15.08 4.62
N CYS A 39 3.57 -15.45 3.53
CA CYS A 39 2.60 -16.54 3.52
C CYS A 39 3.25 -17.89 3.86
N ASP A 40 4.46 -18.17 3.34
CA ASP A 40 5.20 -19.40 3.68
C ASP A 40 5.46 -19.52 5.19
N LEU A 41 5.88 -18.41 5.83
CA LEU A 41 6.09 -18.41 7.28
C LEU A 41 4.77 -18.48 8.05
N ALA A 42 3.74 -17.80 7.60
CA ALA A 42 2.43 -17.84 8.25
C ALA A 42 1.84 -19.25 8.24
N GLU A 43 1.91 -19.95 7.12
CA GLU A 43 1.48 -21.34 7.00
C GLU A 43 2.33 -22.28 7.88
N LYS A 44 3.65 -22.10 7.88
CA LYS A 44 4.58 -22.89 8.72
C LYS A 44 4.27 -22.79 10.21
N TYR A 45 3.84 -21.61 10.67
CA TYR A 45 3.63 -21.32 12.09
C TYR A 45 2.16 -21.18 12.48
N ASP A 46 1.23 -21.60 11.62
CA ASP A 46 -0.22 -21.54 11.84
C ASP A 46 -0.68 -20.13 12.25
N ALA A 47 -0.37 -19.15 11.44
CA ALA A 47 -0.74 -17.75 11.62
C ALA A 47 -1.65 -17.27 10.48
N LEU A 48 -2.59 -16.39 10.80
CA LEU A 48 -3.37 -15.66 9.81
C LEU A 48 -2.51 -14.55 9.17
N VAL A 49 -2.84 -14.18 7.93
CA VAL A 49 -2.21 -13.07 7.21
C VAL A 49 -3.23 -11.98 6.91
N MET A 50 -2.89 -10.76 7.33
CA MET A 50 -3.64 -9.55 6.98
C MET A 50 -2.72 -8.61 6.22
N VAL A 51 -3.17 -8.11 5.07
CA VAL A 51 -2.43 -7.14 4.26
C VAL A 51 -3.27 -5.89 4.00
N ASP A 52 -2.67 -4.73 4.19
CA ASP A 52 -3.22 -3.46 3.76
C ASP A 52 -2.78 -3.14 2.33
N GLU A 53 -3.74 -3.12 1.41
CA GLU A 53 -3.52 -2.84 -0.02
C GLU A 53 -3.75 -1.36 -0.38
N SER A 54 -3.79 -0.47 0.59
CA SER A 54 -4.14 0.95 0.36
C SER A 54 -3.19 1.69 -0.59
N HIS A 55 -1.97 1.21 -0.77
CA HIS A 55 -0.98 1.74 -1.72
C HIS A 55 -0.65 0.79 -2.87
N SER A 56 -1.24 -0.38 -2.91
CA SER A 56 -0.95 -1.42 -3.91
C SER A 56 -2.15 -1.74 -4.81
N ALA A 57 -3.36 -1.81 -4.25
CA ALA A 57 -4.56 -2.08 -5.04
C ALA A 57 -4.82 -0.96 -6.07
N GLY A 58 -5.08 -1.34 -7.31
CA GLY A 58 -5.19 -0.45 -8.46
C GLY A 58 -3.84 -0.07 -9.10
N VAL A 59 -2.71 -0.47 -8.50
CA VAL A 59 -1.36 0.01 -8.87
C VAL A 59 -0.35 -1.10 -9.10
N VAL A 60 -0.30 -2.10 -8.21
CA VAL A 60 0.70 -3.17 -8.23
C VAL A 60 0.12 -4.45 -8.82
N GLY A 61 0.96 -5.23 -9.48
CA GLY A 61 0.55 -6.43 -10.20
C GLY A 61 0.33 -6.16 -11.69
N ALA A 62 0.20 -7.18 -12.49
CA ALA A 62 0.06 -7.08 -13.95
C ALA A 62 -1.27 -6.40 -14.37
N THR A 63 -2.30 -6.50 -13.53
CA THR A 63 -3.62 -5.91 -13.76
C THR A 63 -4.08 -5.02 -12.61
N GLY A 64 -3.15 -4.64 -11.71
CA GLY A 64 -3.45 -3.77 -10.57
C GLY A 64 -4.20 -4.44 -9.41
N HIS A 65 -4.17 -5.77 -9.31
CA HIS A 65 -4.83 -6.50 -8.22
C HIS A 65 -3.97 -6.60 -6.94
N GLY A 66 -2.96 -5.75 -6.81
CA GLY A 66 -2.17 -5.61 -5.60
C GLY A 66 -1.03 -6.61 -5.45
N VAL A 67 -0.50 -6.69 -4.23
CA VAL A 67 0.68 -7.53 -3.96
C VAL A 67 0.38 -9.02 -4.04
N SER A 68 -0.86 -9.42 -3.82
CA SER A 68 -1.25 -10.83 -3.96
C SER A 68 -1.20 -11.31 -5.41
N GLU A 69 -1.46 -10.44 -6.39
CA GLU A 69 -1.24 -10.73 -7.80
C GLU A 69 0.25 -10.82 -8.12
N LEU A 70 1.02 -9.82 -7.67
CA LEU A 70 2.46 -9.74 -7.91
C LEU A 70 3.20 -11.00 -7.45
N TYR A 71 2.87 -11.49 -6.26
CA TYR A 71 3.52 -12.66 -5.64
C TYR A 71 2.72 -13.97 -5.79
N LYS A 72 1.59 -13.96 -6.52
CA LYS A 72 0.73 -15.15 -6.73
C LYS A 72 0.25 -15.78 -5.41
N THR A 73 -0.09 -14.95 -4.44
CA THR A 73 -0.53 -15.38 -3.10
C THR A 73 -2.05 -15.31 -2.91
N HIS A 74 -2.83 -15.24 -3.99
CA HIS A 74 -4.29 -15.33 -3.92
C HIS A 74 -4.73 -16.60 -3.18
N GLY A 75 -5.66 -16.42 -2.22
CA GLY A 75 -6.17 -17.50 -1.39
C GLY A 75 -5.29 -17.86 -0.18
N ARG A 76 -4.10 -17.26 -0.03
CA ARG A 76 -3.20 -17.44 1.12
C ARG A 76 -3.27 -16.30 2.13
N VAL A 77 -3.89 -15.19 1.77
CA VAL A 77 -4.13 -14.04 2.65
C VAL A 77 -5.55 -14.14 3.19
N ASP A 78 -5.70 -13.99 4.49
CA ASP A 78 -7.00 -14.15 5.18
C ASP A 78 -7.82 -12.88 5.20
N ILE A 79 -7.15 -11.72 5.31
CA ILE A 79 -7.79 -10.42 5.44
C ILE A 79 -7.06 -9.40 4.55
N TYR A 80 -7.84 -8.69 3.75
CA TYR A 80 -7.38 -7.52 3.00
C TYR A 80 -8.05 -6.27 3.53
N THR A 81 -7.30 -5.20 3.69
CA THR A 81 -7.83 -3.85 3.88
C THR A 81 -7.40 -2.96 2.72
N GLY A 82 -8.19 -1.95 2.45
CA GLY A 82 -7.88 -1.00 1.39
C GLY A 82 -8.66 0.30 1.58
N THR A 83 -8.21 1.34 0.90
CA THR A 83 -8.84 2.65 0.93
C THR A 83 -9.55 2.97 -0.39
N LEU A 84 -10.66 3.68 -0.31
CA LEU A 84 -11.33 4.28 -1.47
C LEU A 84 -10.82 5.70 -1.76
N GLY A 85 -9.92 6.23 -0.93
CA GLY A 85 -9.40 7.60 -1.00
C GLY A 85 -8.07 7.75 -1.73
N LYS A 86 -7.64 6.76 -2.51
CA LYS A 86 -6.41 6.80 -3.32
C LYS A 86 -6.70 6.37 -4.75
N ALA A 87 -6.10 5.29 -5.25
CA ALA A 87 -6.27 4.84 -6.64
C ALA A 87 -7.74 4.56 -7.03
N PHE A 88 -8.59 4.18 -6.08
CA PHE A 88 -9.99 3.85 -6.30
C PHE A 88 -10.97 5.03 -6.26
N GLY A 89 -10.53 6.27 -6.42
CA GLY A 89 -11.48 7.34 -6.68
C GLY A 89 -11.35 8.60 -5.84
N GLY A 90 -10.42 8.66 -4.91
CA GLY A 90 -10.03 9.91 -4.26
C GLY A 90 -11.00 10.52 -3.25
N ALA A 91 -12.14 9.91 -2.95
CA ALA A 91 -13.09 10.46 -2.00
C ALA A 91 -12.70 10.13 -0.55
N LEU A 92 -13.39 9.22 0.10
CA LEU A 92 -13.10 8.80 1.47
C LEU A 92 -13.57 7.37 1.70
N GLY A 93 -13.18 6.82 2.85
CA GLY A 93 -13.59 5.51 3.26
C GLY A 93 -12.61 4.42 2.85
N GLY A 94 -12.98 3.21 3.18
CA GLY A 94 -12.20 2.01 2.91
C GLY A 94 -13.06 0.76 3.07
N PHE A 95 -12.41 -0.37 2.90
CA PHE A 95 -13.07 -1.65 3.00
C PHE A 95 -12.17 -2.68 3.66
N THR A 96 -12.80 -3.69 4.23
CA THR A 96 -12.15 -4.92 4.67
C THR A 96 -12.82 -6.09 3.97
N THR A 97 -12.04 -6.96 3.40
CA THR A 97 -12.51 -8.19 2.74
C THR A 97 -11.66 -9.38 3.17
N GLY A 98 -12.21 -10.58 3.07
CA GLY A 98 -11.54 -11.80 3.51
C GLY A 98 -12.50 -12.96 3.64
N ARG A 99 -12.12 -13.94 4.45
CA ARG A 99 -12.98 -15.11 4.72
C ARG A 99 -14.32 -14.68 5.31
N LYS A 100 -15.38 -15.33 4.87
CA LYS A 100 -16.76 -15.00 5.28
C LYS A 100 -16.93 -14.94 6.79
N GLU A 101 -16.36 -15.92 7.51
CA GLU A 101 -16.48 -16.03 8.97
C GLU A 101 -15.86 -14.83 9.68
N ILE A 102 -14.73 -14.32 9.18
CA ILE A 102 -14.06 -13.13 9.70
C ILE A 102 -14.92 -11.89 9.45
N ILE A 103 -15.43 -11.73 8.23
CA ILE A 103 -16.27 -10.58 7.87
C ILE A 103 -17.59 -10.57 8.64
N ASP A 104 -18.23 -11.73 8.81
CA ASP A 104 -19.44 -11.85 9.61
C ASP A 104 -19.18 -11.49 11.08
N LEU A 105 -18.05 -11.93 11.64
CA LEU A 105 -17.62 -11.56 12.99
C LEU A 105 -17.38 -10.05 13.13
N LEU A 106 -16.68 -9.45 12.17
CA LEU A 106 -16.39 -8.00 12.16
C LEU A 106 -17.69 -7.18 12.12
N ARG A 107 -18.68 -7.58 11.32
CA ARG A 107 -19.99 -6.91 11.26
C ARG A 107 -20.73 -6.91 12.60
N GLN A 108 -20.49 -7.91 13.44
CA GLN A 108 -21.15 -8.04 14.73
C GLN A 108 -20.33 -7.45 15.90
N ARG A 109 -19.02 -7.33 15.75
CA ARG A 109 -18.12 -7.04 16.87
C ARG A 109 -17.21 -5.84 16.67
N SER A 110 -17.00 -5.39 15.43
CA SER A 110 -16.16 -4.22 15.15
C SER A 110 -16.86 -2.94 15.60
N ARG A 111 -16.35 -2.32 16.65
CA ARG A 111 -16.93 -1.09 17.22
C ARG A 111 -17.00 0.06 16.19
N PRO A 112 -15.95 0.33 15.38
CA PRO A 112 -16.05 1.35 14.34
C PRO A 112 -17.18 1.09 13.35
N TYR A 113 -17.39 -0.16 12.96
CA TYR A 113 -18.48 -0.52 12.04
C TYR A 113 -19.87 -0.37 12.69
N LEU A 114 -20.02 -0.76 13.95
CA LEU A 114 -21.31 -0.73 14.66
C LEU A 114 -21.74 0.68 15.07
N PHE A 115 -20.79 1.56 15.40
CA PHE A 115 -21.06 2.85 16.03
C PHE A 115 -20.68 4.06 15.18
N SER A 116 -20.13 3.86 13.96
CA SER A 116 -19.90 4.92 12.98
C SER A 116 -20.99 4.91 11.92
N ASN A 117 -21.23 6.09 11.32
CA ASN A 117 -22.12 6.17 10.17
C ASN A 117 -21.51 5.43 8.96
N SER A 118 -22.38 4.87 8.13
CA SER A 118 -22.01 4.26 6.86
C SER A 118 -21.47 5.31 5.88
N LEU A 119 -20.72 4.86 4.88
CA LEU A 119 -20.29 5.71 3.78
C LEU A 119 -21.52 6.25 3.03
N ALA A 120 -21.41 7.49 2.56
CA ALA A 120 -22.48 8.10 1.77
C ALA A 120 -22.75 7.30 0.49
N PRO A 121 -24.02 7.13 0.08
CA PRO A 121 -24.38 6.34 -1.10
C PRO A 121 -23.67 6.79 -2.40
N GLY A 122 -23.42 8.10 -2.55
CA GLY A 122 -22.67 8.63 -3.69
C GLY A 122 -21.23 8.12 -3.77
N ILE A 123 -20.55 7.94 -2.63
CA ILE A 123 -19.19 7.38 -2.56
C ILE A 123 -19.22 5.90 -2.94
N ILE A 124 -20.20 5.16 -2.45
CA ILE A 124 -20.38 3.74 -2.79
C ILE A 124 -20.65 3.58 -4.28
N GLY A 125 -21.58 4.39 -4.84
CA GLY A 125 -21.87 4.37 -6.27
C GLY A 125 -20.66 4.64 -7.15
N ALA A 126 -19.88 5.69 -6.81
CA ALA A 126 -18.64 6.01 -7.52
C ALA A 126 -17.61 4.87 -7.43
N SER A 127 -17.45 4.27 -6.24
CA SER A 127 -16.52 3.16 -6.04
C SER A 127 -16.90 1.92 -6.83
N LEU A 128 -18.20 1.60 -6.91
CA LEU A 128 -18.69 0.48 -7.73
C LEU A 128 -18.41 0.70 -9.23
N GLU A 129 -18.56 1.92 -9.73
CA GLU A 129 -18.23 2.25 -11.13
C GLU A 129 -16.71 2.14 -11.38
N VAL A 130 -15.86 2.59 -10.44
CA VAL A 130 -14.40 2.43 -10.55
C VAL A 130 -14.01 0.96 -10.62
N PHE A 131 -14.60 0.08 -9.78
CA PHE A 131 -14.32 -1.36 -9.85
C PHE A 131 -14.78 -1.97 -11.17
N LYS A 132 -15.87 -1.49 -11.75
CA LYS A 132 -16.33 -1.92 -13.08
C LYS A 132 -15.32 -1.50 -14.15
N MET A 133 -14.88 -0.23 -14.16
CA MET A 133 -13.87 0.27 -15.09
C MET A 133 -12.56 -0.54 -15.04
N LEU A 134 -12.10 -0.88 -13.84
CA LEU A 134 -10.88 -1.68 -13.63
C LEU A 134 -11.02 -3.12 -14.16
N LYS A 135 -12.24 -3.68 -14.15
CA LYS A 135 -12.50 -4.99 -14.76
C LYS A 135 -12.55 -4.96 -16.28
N GLU A 136 -12.94 -3.83 -16.86
CA GLU A 136 -13.15 -3.67 -18.30
C GLU A 136 -11.86 -3.32 -19.05
N SER A 137 -10.88 -2.66 -18.38
CA SER A 137 -9.68 -2.17 -19.06
C SER A 137 -8.50 -1.98 -18.13
N ASN A 138 -7.32 -2.36 -18.60
CA ASN A 138 -6.03 -2.07 -17.96
C ASN A 138 -5.38 -0.75 -18.43
N ALA A 139 -6.00 -0.01 -19.35
CA ALA A 139 -5.34 1.11 -20.03
C ALA A 139 -4.78 2.19 -19.08
N LEU A 140 -5.49 2.49 -17.98
CA LEU A 140 -5.01 3.45 -16.98
C LEU A 140 -3.83 2.90 -16.17
N HIS A 141 -3.87 1.61 -15.83
CA HIS A 141 -2.77 0.93 -15.15
C HIS A 141 -1.51 0.88 -16.04
N ASP A 142 -1.66 0.49 -17.31
CA ASP A 142 -0.55 0.42 -18.25
C ASP A 142 0.08 1.80 -18.45
N LYS A 143 -0.74 2.86 -18.54
CA LYS A 143 -0.25 4.25 -18.63
C LYS A 143 0.48 4.68 -17.36
N LEU A 144 0.04 4.27 -16.19
CA LEU A 144 0.75 4.52 -14.93
C LEU A 144 2.12 3.85 -14.94
N VAL A 145 2.21 2.60 -15.36
CA VAL A 145 3.48 1.84 -15.44
C VAL A 145 4.45 2.51 -16.40
N GLU A 146 3.97 2.92 -17.58
CA GLU A 146 4.77 3.68 -18.55
C GLU A 146 5.33 4.98 -17.95
N ASN A 147 4.47 5.77 -17.31
CA ASN A 147 4.86 7.03 -16.68
C ASN A 147 5.87 6.85 -15.56
N VAL A 148 5.68 5.83 -14.70
CA VAL A 148 6.59 5.52 -13.59
C VAL A 148 7.98 5.15 -14.11
N ASN A 149 8.06 4.27 -15.11
CA ASN A 149 9.31 3.87 -15.70
C ASN A 149 10.03 5.06 -16.36
N TYR A 150 9.30 5.84 -17.16
CA TYR A 150 9.84 7.06 -17.78
C TYR A 150 10.39 8.03 -16.72
N PHE A 151 9.63 8.30 -15.66
CA PHE A 151 10.05 9.22 -14.61
C PHE A 151 11.32 8.73 -13.90
N ARG A 152 11.36 7.46 -13.51
CA ARG A 152 12.52 6.87 -12.84
C ARG A 152 13.77 6.93 -13.72
N ASP A 153 13.66 6.52 -14.97
CA ASP A 153 14.78 6.52 -15.91
C ASP A 153 15.34 7.93 -16.10
N LYS A 154 14.47 8.92 -16.31
CA LYS A 154 14.89 10.32 -16.52
C LYS A 154 15.51 10.93 -15.28
N MET A 155 14.91 10.72 -14.09
CA MET A 155 15.42 11.25 -12.84
C MET A 155 16.76 10.60 -12.45
N THR A 156 16.89 9.29 -12.62
CA THR A 156 18.15 8.58 -12.37
C THR A 156 19.24 9.04 -13.33
N ALA A 157 18.93 9.20 -14.62
CA ALA A 157 19.87 9.73 -15.61
C ALA A 157 20.29 11.18 -15.31
N ALA A 158 19.43 11.96 -14.66
CA ALA A 158 19.72 13.32 -14.19
C ALA A 158 20.52 13.36 -12.88
N GLY A 159 20.86 12.20 -12.30
CA GLY A 159 21.70 12.09 -11.09
C GLY A 159 20.93 12.14 -9.77
N PHE A 160 19.62 12.04 -9.79
CA PHE A 160 18.83 11.97 -8.56
C PHE A 160 18.87 10.55 -7.96
N ASP A 161 18.97 10.50 -6.63
CA ASP A 161 18.87 9.25 -5.88
C ASP A 161 17.38 8.90 -5.66
N ILE A 162 16.91 7.86 -6.34
CA ILE A 162 15.55 7.34 -6.23
C ILE A 162 15.62 5.94 -5.64
N LYS A 163 14.90 5.73 -4.54
CA LYS A 163 14.82 4.39 -3.95
C LYS A 163 14.22 3.38 -4.92
N PRO A 164 14.89 2.23 -5.15
CA PRO A 164 14.36 1.19 -6.02
C PRO A 164 13.09 0.57 -5.41
N THR A 165 12.06 0.40 -6.23
CA THR A 165 10.79 -0.22 -5.83
C THR A 165 10.05 -0.77 -7.04
N GLN A 166 9.14 -1.72 -6.80
CA GLN A 166 8.20 -2.24 -7.81
C GLN A 166 6.83 -1.52 -7.77
N SER A 167 6.65 -0.55 -6.87
CA SER A 167 5.43 0.26 -6.78
C SER A 167 5.51 1.53 -7.63
N ALA A 168 4.42 2.27 -7.76
CA ALA A 168 4.41 3.57 -8.45
C ALA A 168 4.98 4.72 -7.61
N ILE A 169 5.33 4.49 -6.36
CA ILE A 169 5.91 5.49 -5.49
C ILE A 169 7.36 5.77 -5.89
N CYS A 170 7.68 7.05 -6.10
CA CYS A 170 9.03 7.52 -6.44
C CYS A 170 9.51 8.45 -5.33
N ALA A 171 10.28 7.91 -4.39
CA ALA A 171 10.91 8.70 -3.33
C ALA A 171 12.25 9.24 -3.83
N VAL A 172 12.30 10.55 -4.10
CA VAL A 172 13.53 11.26 -4.49
C VAL A 172 14.24 11.71 -3.22
N MET A 173 15.38 11.10 -2.91
CA MET A 173 16.09 11.32 -1.66
C MET A 173 16.82 12.67 -1.66
N LEU A 174 16.57 13.45 -0.61
CA LEU A 174 17.24 14.74 -0.37
C LEU A 174 18.01 14.74 0.96
N TYR A 175 17.72 13.78 1.85
CA TYR A 175 18.36 13.54 3.13
C TYR A 175 18.15 14.66 4.14
N ASP A 176 18.30 15.92 3.78
CA ASP A 176 18.15 17.10 4.64
C ASP A 176 16.70 17.57 4.74
N ALA A 177 16.20 17.76 5.96
CA ALA A 177 14.83 18.15 6.25
C ALA A 177 14.47 19.54 5.73
N LYS A 178 15.38 20.50 5.84
CA LYS A 178 15.17 21.87 5.37
C LYS A 178 15.19 21.92 3.84
N LEU A 179 16.10 21.18 3.22
CA LEU A 179 16.18 21.07 1.78
C LEU A 179 14.90 20.48 1.19
N SER A 180 14.33 19.43 1.81
CA SER A 180 13.09 18.81 1.33
C SER A 180 11.88 19.78 1.34
N GLN A 181 11.81 20.67 2.34
CA GLN A 181 10.78 21.69 2.43
C GLN A 181 10.95 22.78 1.37
N ILE A 182 12.18 23.29 1.20
CA ILE A 182 12.51 24.30 0.20
C ILE A 182 12.25 23.74 -1.22
N TYR A 183 12.65 22.48 -1.44
CA TYR A 183 12.44 21.84 -2.73
C TYR A 183 10.96 21.69 -3.07
N ALA A 184 10.16 21.22 -2.11
CA ALA A 184 8.72 21.10 -2.29
C ALA A 184 8.05 22.44 -2.57
N ALA A 185 8.43 23.51 -1.86
CA ALA A 185 7.89 24.86 -2.09
C ALA A 185 8.23 25.37 -3.50
N ARG A 186 9.48 25.24 -3.94
CA ARG A 186 9.91 25.67 -5.29
C ARG A 186 9.25 24.85 -6.40
N MET A 187 9.10 23.54 -6.20
CA MET A 187 8.37 22.69 -7.17
C MET A 187 6.92 23.14 -7.32
N GLN A 188 6.28 23.56 -6.22
CA GLN A 188 4.93 24.11 -6.28
C GLN A 188 4.85 25.43 -7.07
N GLU A 189 5.85 26.32 -6.95
CA GLU A 189 5.96 27.53 -7.77
C GLU A 189 6.04 27.21 -9.27
N GLU A 190 6.68 26.10 -9.62
CA GLU A 190 6.76 25.57 -10.99
C GLU A 190 5.53 24.77 -11.43
N GLY A 191 4.48 24.70 -10.61
CA GLY A 191 3.25 23.98 -10.90
C GLY A 191 3.32 22.47 -10.67
N ILE A 192 4.33 21.97 -9.96
CA ILE A 192 4.55 20.55 -9.68
C ILE A 192 4.26 20.25 -8.22
N TYR A 193 3.22 19.46 -7.97
CA TYR A 193 2.84 19.06 -6.62
C TYR A 193 3.68 17.88 -6.14
N VAL A 194 4.53 18.14 -5.15
CA VAL A 194 5.28 17.14 -4.40
C VAL A 194 5.20 17.44 -2.91
N THR A 195 5.34 16.42 -2.07
CA THR A 195 5.35 16.60 -0.61
C THR A 195 6.74 16.29 -0.08
N GLY A 196 7.27 17.22 0.72
CA GLY A 196 8.50 16.99 1.49
C GLY A 196 8.20 16.16 2.74
N PHE A 197 8.86 15.03 2.88
CA PHE A 197 8.79 14.17 4.06
C PHE A 197 10.11 14.20 4.82
N TYR A 198 10.02 14.46 6.12
CA TYR A 198 11.15 14.57 7.05
C TYR A 198 10.76 14.06 8.44
N TYR A 199 11.70 14.00 9.36
CA TYR A 199 11.43 13.55 10.72
C TYR A 199 10.30 14.38 11.37
N PRO A 200 9.33 13.75 12.08
CA PRO A 200 9.29 12.35 12.51
C PRO A 200 8.58 11.39 11.53
N VAL A 201 8.10 11.84 10.37
CA VAL A 201 7.38 11.00 9.39
C VAL A 201 8.33 9.96 8.77
N VAL A 202 9.57 10.34 8.57
CA VAL A 202 10.66 9.45 8.14
C VAL A 202 11.82 9.57 9.11
N PRO A 203 12.78 8.62 9.18
CA PRO A 203 13.93 8.73 10.06
C PRO A 203 14.73 10.01 9.80
N LYS A 204 15.49 10.46 10.82
CA LYS A 204 16.44 11.56 10.66
C LYS A 204 17.42 11.26 9.52
N ASP A 205 17.83 12.29 8.81
CA ASP A 205 18.74 12.20 7.66
C ASP A 205 18.25 11.30 6.51
N GLN A 206 16.91 11.10 6.43
CA GLN A 206 16.24 10.34 5.38
C GLN A 206 15.12 11.16 4.72
N ALA A 207 15.25 12.49 4.75
CA ALA A 207 14.25 13.36 4.13
C ALA A 207 14.20 13.18 2.61
N ARG A 208 13.02 13.31 2.03
CA ARG A 208 12.74 13.12 0.61
C ARG A 208 11.57 13.97 0.14
N ILE A 209 11.43 14.13 -1.15
CA ILE A 209 10.17 14.48 -1.80
C ILE A 209 9.58 13.23 -2.47
N ARG A 210 8.26 13.21 -2.58
CA ARG A 210 7.54 12.06 -3.12
C ARG A 210 6.37 12.51 -3.98
#